data_e3ede98fa4135df33b9529a8c4f7eb5c
#
_entry.id   e3ede98fa4135df33b9529a8c4f7eb5c
#
_cell.length_a   1.000
_cell.length_b   1.000
_cell.length_c   1.000
_cell.angle_alpha   90.00
_cell.angle_beta   90.00
_cell.angle_gamma   90.00
#
_symmetry.space_group_name_H-M   'P 1'
#
loop_
_entity.id
_entity.type
_entity.pdbx_description
1 polymer ?
#
loop_
_entity_poly.entity_id
_entity_poly.type
_entity_poly.pdbx_seq_one_letter_code
_entity_poly.pdbx_strand_id
1 'polypeptide(L)'
;LESIRDIPFGTFVIDAGWYLPENCGWCNATGDWEQSRTLFPRGIKAAADMIRAQGMHAGLWFEFEVAGRDSKAFSAQDMLLARDGVPLTSKNRRFFDLRKPAVQAYVQEKMCDFLRENGFEYVKIDYNDNIGMGCDGAESLGEGGRQIAEESLRWLDRLKSSVPGIVIEN
;
A
#
# COMPACT_ATOMS: atom_id res chain seq x y z
N LEU A 1 -0.85 -16.67 -16.98
CA LEU A 1 -2.13 -17.29 -16.53
C LEU A 1 -2.43 -18.60 -17.26
N GLU A 2 -2.15 -18.68 -18.58
CA GLU A 2 -2.41 -19.93 -19.36
C GLU A 2 -1.74 -21.17 -18.75
N SER A 3 -0.51 -21.03 -18.23
CA SER A 3 0.27 -22.15 -17.65
C SER A 3 -0.30 -22.70 -16.33
N ILE A 4 -1.21 -21.98 -15.69
CA ILE A 4 -1.81 -22.34 -14.39
C ILE A 4 -3.33 -22.54 -14.46
N ARG A 5 -3.95 -22.43 -15.65
CA ARG A 5 -5.40 -22.47 -15.82
C ARG A 5 -6.08 -23.76 -15.33
N ASP A 6 -5.33 -24.87 -15.34
CA ASP A 6 -5.83 -26.18 -14.92
C ASP A 6 -5.64 -26.44 -13.41
N ILE A 7 -5.06 -25.45 -12.67
CA ILE A 7 -4.89 -25.51 -11.23
C ILE A 7 -6.03 -24.72 -10.57
N PRO A 8 -6.75 -25.29 -9.61
CA PRO A 8 -7.93 -24.66 -9.01
C PRO A 8 -7.58 -23.57 -7.99
N PHE A 9 -6.91 -22.48 -8.44
CA PHE A 9 -6.66 -21.32 -7.61
C PHE A 9 -7.91 -20.44 -7.52
N GLY A 10 -8.25 -19.99 -6.30
CA GLY A 10 -9.35 -19.05 -6.07
C GLY A 10 -8.96 -17.59 -6.26
N THR A 11 -7.67 -17.25 -6.10
CA THR A 11 -7.16 -15.88 -6.14
C THR A 11 -5.81 -15.83 -6.85
N PHE A 12 -5.58 -14.77 -7.61
CA PHE A 12 -4.27 -14.44 -8.18
C PHE A 12 -3.89 -13.01 -7.77
N VAL A 13 -2.78 -12.85 -7.04
CA VAL A 13 -2.29 -11.56 -6.56
C VAL A 13 -1.16 -11.06 -7.45
N ILE A 14 -1.29 -9.85 -7.96
CA ILE A 14 -0.18 -9.10 -8.55
C ILE A 14 0.64 -8.56 -7.38
N ASP A 15 1.83 -9.13 -7.18
CA ASP A 15 2.70 -8.81 -6.05
C ASP A 15 3.47 -7.49 -6.27
N ALA A 16 4.36 -7.12 -5.35
CA ALA A 16 5.13 -5.88 -5.35
C ALA A 16 5.84 -5.59 -6.68
N GLY A 17 6.00 -4.30 -7.02
CA GLY A 17 6.69 -3.85 -8.24
C GLY A 17 5.77 -3.52 -9.42
N TRP A 18 4.45 -3.50 -9.21
CA TRP A 18 3.48 -3.09 -10.24
C TRP A 18 3.44 -1.57 -10.49
N TYR A 19 4.14 -0.78 -9.66
CA TYR A 19 4.10 0.68 -9.57
C TYR A 19 5.41 1.32 -10.02
N LEU A 20 5.37 2.65 -10.23
CA LEU A 20 6.51 3.50 -10.59
C LEU A 20 7.23 4.04 -9.33
N PRO A 21 8.53 4.44 -9.44
CA PRO A 21 9.38 4.29 -10.62
C PRO A 21 9.85 2.85 -10.83
N GLU A 22 10.02 2.48 -12.10
CA GLU A 22 10.56 1.17 -12.47
C GLU A 22 12.09 1.12 -12.29
N ASN A 23 12.63 -0.11 -12.20
CA ASN A 23 14.10 -0.36 -12.18
C ASN A 23 14.88 0.18 -10.97
N CYS A 24 14.20 0.57 -9.90
CA CYS A 24 14.84 1.01 -8.65
C CYS A 24 14.70 0.01 -7.49
N GLY A 25 14.07 -1.13 -7.75
CA GLY A 25 13.69 -2.11 -6.74
C GLY A 25 12.35 -1.76 -6.07
N TRP A 26 11.52 -2.77 -5.89
CA TRP A 26 10.14 -2.61 -5.41
C TRP A 26 10.03 -1.81 -4.11
N CYS A 27 10.94 -2.01 -3.16
CA CYS A 27 10.91 -1.34 -1.85
C CYS A 27 11.29 0.13 -1.90
N ASN A 28 11.99 0.58 -2.95
CA ASN A 28 12.36 1.98 -3.12
C ASN A 28 11.25 2.79 -3.82
N ALA A 29 10.34 2.12 -4.51
CA ALA A 29 9.29 2.74 -5.31
C ALA A 29 7.93 2.82 -4.60
N THR A 30 7.79 2.24 -3.39
CA THR A 30 6.55 2.32 -2.60
C THR A 30 6.16 3.76 -2.29
N GLY A 31 4.88 4.05 -2.13
CA GLY A 31 4.36 5.31 -1.62
C GLY A 31 3.54 6.11 -2.62
N ASP A 32 3.97 6.27 -3.87
CA ASP A 32 3.22 7.02 -4.88
C ASP A 32 2.10 6.19 -5.52
N TRP A 33 2.26 4.88 -5.59
CA TRP A 33 1.27 3.89 -6.06
C TRP A 33 0.72 4.19 -7.46
N GLU A 34 1.57 4.73 -8.33
CA GLU A 34 1.27 4.96 -9.74
C GLU A 34 1.59 3.71 -10.54
N GLN A 35 0.62 3.14 -11.27
CA GLN A 35 0.84 1.92 -12.05
C GLN A 35 1.89 2.08 -13.14
N SER A 36 2.75 1.08 -13.33
CA SER A 36 3.70 1.03 -14.44
C SER A 36 2.96 0.84 -15.77
N ARG A 37 3.21 1.75 -16.72
CA ARG A 37 2.67 1.63 -18.08
C ARG A 37 3.48 0.70 -18.96
N THR A 38 4.73 0.43 -18.62
CA THR A 38 5.58 -0.55 -19.29
C THR A 38 5.11 -1.97 -18.98
N LEU A 39 4.85 -2.27 -17.69
CA LEU A 39 4.34 -3.58 -17.28
C LEU A 39 2.86 -3.77 -17.65
N PHE A 40 2.07 -2.71 -17.57
CA PHE A 40 0.64 -2.73 -17.85
C PHE A 40 0.27 -1.73 -18.96
N PRO A 41 0.65 -1.96 -20.23
CA PRO A 41 0.43 -1.00 -21.32
C PRO A 41 -1.05 -0.72 -21.61
N ARG A 42 -1.94 -1.66 -21.23
CA ARG A 42 -3.41 -1.50 -21.31
C ARG A 42 -4.05 -1.08 -19.97
N GLY A 43 -3.21 -0.72 -19.00
CA GLY A 43 -3.63 -0.45 -17.62
C GLY A 43 -3.76 -1.71 -16.76
N ILE A 44 -3.58 -1.56 -15.45
CA ILE A 44 -3.62 -2.67 -14.48
C ILE A 44 -5.03 -3.29 -14.40
N LYS A 45 -6.07 -2.50 -14.69
CA LYS A 45 -7.45 -3.00 -14.79
C LYS A 45 -7.57 -4.12 -15.82
N ALA A 46 -6.90 -4.01 -16.97
CA ALA A 46 -6.93 -5.06 -17.97
C ALA A 46 -6.31 -6.37 -17.46
N ALA A 47 -5.29 -6.30 -16.60
CA ALA A 47 -4.72 -7.47 -15.95
C ALA A 47 -5.71 -8.07 -14.93
N ALA A 48 -6.37 -7.24 -14.13
CA ALA A 48 -7.42 -7.69 -13.21
C ALA A 48 -8.59 -8.37 -13.96
N ASP A 49 -9.03 -7.79 -15.10
CA ASP A 49 -10.07 -8.38 -15.95
C ASP A 49 -9.64 -9.75 -16.51
N MET A 50 -8.37 -9.89 -16.91
CA MET A 50 -7.83 -11.19 -17.37
C MET A 50 -7.78 -12.25 -16.27
N ILE A 51 -7.48 -11.87 -15.03
CA ILE A 51 -7.50 -12.78 -13.88
C ILE A 51 -8.92 -13.27 -13.64
N ARG A 52 -9.90 -12.35 -13.59
CA ARG A 52 -11.31 -12.69 -13.40
C ARG A 52 -11.88 -13.56 -14.53
N ALA A 53 -11.43 -13.33 -15.76
CA ALA A 53 -11.83 -14.16 -16.91
C ALA A 53 -11.38 -15.63 -16.79
N GLN A 54 -10.41 -15.94 -15.91
CA GLN A 54 -10.01 -17.31 -15.56
C GLN A 54 -10.76 -17.86 -14.35
N GLY A 55 -11.77 -17.16 -13.83
CA GLY A 55 -12.55 -17.58 -12.67
C GLY A 55 -11.88 -17.33 -11.31
N MET A 56 -10.82 -16.52 -11.27
CA MET A 56 -10.11 -16.19 -10.04
C MET A 56 -10.45 -14.77 -9.56
N HIS A 57 -10.37 -14.53 -8.26
CA HIS A 57 -10.37 -13.18 -7.71
C HIS A 57 -9.06 -12.47 -8.05
N ALA A 58 -9.18 -11.23 -8.52
CA ALA A 58 -8.01 -10.38 -8.79
C ALA A 58 -7.53 -9.72 -7.50
N GLY A 59 -6.27 -9.97 -7.13
CA GLY A 59 -5.61 -9.40 -5.97
C GLY A 59 -4.48 -8.45 -6.33
N LEU A 60 -4.20 -7.50 -5.43
CA LEU A 60 -3.09 -6.55 -5.58
C LEU A 60 -2.34 -6.39 -4.25
N TRP A 61 -1.03 -6.29 -4.33
CA TRP A 61 -0.15 -6.06 -3.19
C TRP A 61 -0.02 -4.57 -2.85
N PHE A 62 -0.02 -4.26 -1.56
CA PHE A 62 0.28 -2.94 -1.02
C PHE A 62 1.12 -3.02 0.27
N GLU A 63 1.91 -1.99 0.52
CA GLU A 63 2.52 -1.65 1.81
C GLU A 63 2.23 -0.16 2.06
N PHE A 64 1.00 0.14 2.43
CA PHE A 64 0.42 1.49 2.39
C PHE A 64 0.98 2.45 3.44
N GLU A 65 1.70 1.94 4.42
CA GLU A 65 2.26 2.72 5.53
C GLU A 65 3.61 3.35 5.20
N VAL A 66 4.22 3.03 4.05
CA VAL A 66 5.60 3.43 3.74
C VAL A 66 5.74 4.18 2.43
N ALA A 67 6.75 5.06 2.40
CA ALA A 67 7.25 5.74 1.22
C ALA A 67 8.72 5.34 0.99
N GLY A 68 9.01 4.75 -0.16
CA GLY A 68 10.36 4.38 -0.59
C GLY A 68 11.15 5.58 -1.11
N ARG A 69 12.45 5.52 -1.03
CA ARG A 69 13.37 6.65 -1.30
C ARG A 69 13.24 7.26 -2.70
N ASP A 70 12.77 6.51 -3.68
CA ASP A 70 12.65 6.94 -5.07
C ASP A 70 11.22 7.43 -5.40
N SER A 71 10.29 7.41 -4.41
CA SER A 71 8.97 8.02 -4.53
C SER A 71 8.99 9.52 -4.21
N LYS A 72 8.03 10.27 -4.76
CA LYS A 72 7.80 11.69 -4.40
C LYS A 72 7.39 11.82 -2.93
N ALA A 73 6.57 10.86 -2.46
CA ALA A 73 6.08 10.81 -1.09
C ALA A 73 7.22 10.74 -0.04
N PHE A 74 8.38 10.19 -0.38
CA PHE A 74 9.54 10.13 0.51
C PHE A 74 10.02 11.51 0.98
N SER A 75 9.83 12.54 0.16
CA SER A 75 10.23 13.92 0.45
C SER A 75 9.11 14.78 1.05
N ALA A 76 7.90 14.25 1.15
CA ALA A 76 6.72 14.95 1.68
C ALA A 76 6.72 14.97 3.22
N GLN A 77 7.62 15.76 3.84
CA GLN A 77 7.86 15.76 5.29
C GLN A 77 6.58 15.93 6.12
N ASP A 78 5.65 16.75 5.64
CA ASP A 78 4.37 16.99 6.33
C ASP A 78 3.47 15.74 6.41
N MET A 79 3.76 14.72 5.62
CA MET A 79 3.03 13.46 5.60
C MET A 79 3.69 12.36 6.44
N LEU A 80 4.92 12.58 6.88
CA LEU A 80 5.75 11.52 7.44
C LEU A 80 5.79 11.55 8.97
N LEU A 81 6.01 10.37 9.55
CA LEU A 81 6.37 10.22 10.95
C LEU A 81 7.76 10.79 11.21
N ALA A 82 7.91 11.42 12.36
CA ALA A 82 9.21 11.94 12.82
C ALA A 82 9.55 11.40 14.21
N ARG A 83 10.82 11.45 14.54
CA ARG A 83 11.36 11.28 15.89
C ARG A 83 12.40 12.35 16.13
N ASP A 84 12.24 13.09 17.23
CA ASP A 84 13.07 14.26 17.56
C ASP A 84 13.09 15.29 16.40
N GLY A 85 11.94 15.45 15.72
CA GLY A 85 11.78 16.36 14.59
C GLY A 85 12.38 15.87 13.27
N VAL A 86 12.97 14.68 13.22
CA VAL A 86 13.59 14.10 12.02
C VAL A 86 12.70 12.98 11.45
N PRO A 87 12.42 12.97 10.13
CA PRO A 87 11.65 11.91 9.53
C PRO A 87 12.20 10.52 9.82
N LEU A 88 11.35 9.63 10.35
CA LEU A 88 11.72 8.25 10.65
C LEU A 88 12.09 7.55 9.35
N THR A 89 13.35 7.13 9.27
CA THR A 89 13.88 6.41 8.11
C THR A 89 14.43 5.07 8.55
N SER A 90 13.91 4.00 7.98
CA SER A 90 14.44 2.65 8.12
C SER A 90 14.91 2.18 6.75
N LYS A 91 16.19 1.83 6.64
CA LYS A 91 16.82 1.48 5.35
C LYS A 91 16.58 2.62 4.33
N ASN A 92 15.74 2.36 3.32
CA ASN A 92 15.41 3.29 2.24
C ASN A 92 13.93 3.72 2.29
N ARG A 93 13.27 3.63 3.44
CA ARG A 93 11.84 3.88 3.60
C ARG A 93 11.57 4.86 4.71
N ARG A 94 10.52 5.63 4.55
CA ARG A 94 9.90 6.49 5.55
C ARG A 94 8.47 6.05 5.78
N PHE A 95 7.88 6.45 6.90
CA PHE A 95 6.57 6.00 7.31
C PHE A 95 5.58 7.15 7.27
N PHE A 96 4.39 6.89 6.75
CA PHE A 96 3.29 7.85 6.76
C PHE A 96 2.70 8.02 8.14
N ASP A 97 2.37 9.25 8.51
CA ASP A 97 1.64 9.55 9.74
C ASP A 97 0.12 9.45 9.50
N LEU A 98 -0.42 8.26 9.67
CA LEU A 98 -1.85 7.96 9.48
C LEU A 98 -2.79 8.73 10.44
N ARG A 99 -2.27 9.40 11.47
CA ARG A 99 -3.05 10.29 12.33
C ARG A 99 -3.46 11.58 11.62
N LYS A 100 -2.77 11.94 10.54
CA LYS A 100 -3.00 13.17 9.78
C LYS A 100 -4.11 13.00 8.75
N PRO A 101 -5.15 13.86 8.75
CA PRO A 101 -6.23 13.76 7.76
C PRO A 101 -5.78 13.82 6.30
N ALA A 102 -4.74 14.62 6.00
CA ALA A 102 -4.18 14.71 4.65
C ALA A 102 -3.55 13.37 4.20
N VAL A 103 -2.88 12.64 5.11
CA VAL A 103 -2.33 11.31 4.83
C VAL A 103 -3.44 10.29 4.64
N GLN A 104 -4.47 10.36 5.48
CA GLN A 104 -5.64 9.48 5.35
C GLN A 104 -6.32 9.69 3.98
N ALA A 105 -6.49 10.93 3.53
CA ALA A 105 -7.04 11.22 2.21
C ALA A 105 -6.13 10.72 1.08
N TYR A 106 -4.82 10.88 1.22
CA TYR A 106 -3.84 10.38 0.26
C TYR A 106 -3.90 8.85 0.12
N VAL A 107 -3.87 8.13 1.23
CA VAL A 107 -3.94 6.66 1.19
C VAL A 107 -5.32 6.19 0.72
N GLN A 108 -6.40 6.92 1.03
CA GLN A 108 -7.73 6.65 0.48
C GLN A 108 -7.71 6.67 -1.06
N GLU A 109 -7.18 7.74 -1.65
CA GLU A 109 -7.07 7.88 -3.11
C GLU A 109 -6.17 6.80 -3.71
N LYS A 110 -4.95 6.67 -3.16
CA LYS A 110 -3.90 5.82 -3.74
C LYS A 110 -4.14 4.32 -3.57
N MET A 111 -4.92 3.92 -2.59
CA MET A 111 -5.19 2.52 -2.32
C MET A 111 -6.67 2.16 -2.50
N CYS A 112 -7.57 2.74 -1.71
CA CYS A 112 -8.96 2.28 -1.70
C CYS A 112 -9.67 2.60 -3.01
N ASP A 113 -9.55 3.85 -3.48
CA ASP A 113 -10.18 4.27 -4.74
C ASP A 113 -9.53 3.56 -5.92
N PHE A 114 -8.21 3.41 -5.91
CA PHE A 114 -7.48 2.65 -6.93
C PHE A 114 -7.93 1.18 -7.02
N LEU A 115 -8.05 0.48 -5.89
CA LEU A 115 -8.53 -0.91 -5.85
C LEU A 115 -9.94 -1.00 -6.43
N ARG A 116 -10.85 -0.12 -5.99
CA ARG A 116 -12.25 -0.09 -6.45
C ARG A 116 -12.35 0.20 -7.94
N GLU A 117 -11.67 1.23 -8.44
CA GLU A 117 -11.73 1.65 -9.85
C GLU A 117 -11.14 0.61 -10.81
N ASN A 118 -10.15 -0.14 -10.36
CA ASN A 118 -9.52 -1.19 -11.15
C ASN A 118 -10.14 -2.59 -10.92
N GLY A 119 -11.14 -2.69 -10.01
CA GLY A 119 -11.91 -3.90 -9.79
C GLY A 119 -11.14 -5.02 -9.11
N PHE A 120 -10.26 -4.69 -8.17
CA PHE A 120 -9.61 -5.67 -7.32
C PHE A 120 -10.53 -6.08 -6.16
N GLU A 121 -10.59 -7.39 -5.91
CA GLU A 121 -11.45 -8.02 -4.89
C GLU A 121 -10.66 -8.59 -3.72
N TYR A 122 -9.33 -8.57 -3.85
CA TYR A 122 -8.39 -9.07 -2.86
C TYR A 122 -7.22 -8.11 -2.74
N VAL A 123 -6.75 -7.87 -1.53
CA VAL A 123 -5.54 -7.09 -1.29
C VAL A 123 -4.62 -7.84 -0.33
N LYS A 124 -3.34 -7.95 -0.72
CA LYS A 124 -2.27 -8.41 0.16
C LYS A 124 -1.58 -7.17 0.74
N ILE A 125 -1.72 -6.99 2.04
CA ILE A 125 -1.04 -5.93 2.78
C ILE A 125 0.18 -6.51 3.45
N ASP A 126 1.34 -5.97 3.13
CA ASP A 126 2.61 -6.41 3.68
C ASP A 126 3.16 -5.38 4.67
N TYR A 127 4.04 -5.84 5.56
CA TYR A 127 4.69 -5.02 6.58
C TYR A 127 6.15 -5.47 6.75
N ASN A 128 7.06 -4.85 5.99
CA ASN A 128 8.46 -5.27 5.90
C ASN A 128 9.42 -4.45 6.76
N ASP A 129 8.92 -3.44 7.45
CA ASP A 129 9.73 -2.56 8.29
C ASP A 129 8.92 -2.07 9.50
N ASN A 130 9.57 -1.51 10.50
CA ASN A 130 8.89 -1.01 11.70
C ASN A 130 9.46 0.34 12.16
N ILE A 131 8.65 1.07 12.91
CA ILE A 131 9.00 2.39 13.45
C ILE A 131 9.89 2.34 14.70
N GLY A 132 10.21 1.14 15.19
CA GLY A 132 11.04 0.96 16.40
C GLY A 132 10.34 1.45 17.66
N MET A 133 11.01 2.31 18.43
CA MET A 133 10.52 2.79 19.75
C MET A 133 9.31 3.74 19.69
N GLY A 134 8.79 4.05 18.51
CA GLY A 134 7.67 4.96 18.34
C GLY A 134 8.06 6.29 17.67
N CYS A 135 7.20 7.29 17.77
CA CYS A 135 7.31 8.55 17.03
C CYS A 135 6.81 9.74 17.83
N ASP A 136 7.14 10.94 17.34
CA ASP A 136 6.67 12.22 17.88
C ASP A 136 5.15 12.41 17.74
N GLY A 137 4.64 13.46 18.38
CA GLY A 137 3.26 13.92 18.25
C GLY A 137 2.30 13.29 19.28
N ALA A 138 2.84 12.72 20.37
CA ALA A 138 2.10 12.22 21.53
C ALA A 138 2.88 12.53 22.82
N GLU A 139 2.34 12.15 23.99
CA GLU A 139 2.97 12.38 25.29
C GLU A 139 4.31 11.66 25.45
N SER A 140 4.52 10.59 24.72
CA SER A 140 5.77 9.84 24.64
C SER A 140 5.93 9.16 23.28
N LEU A 141 7.15 8.75 22.94
CA LEU A 141 7.40 7.99 21.70
C LEU A 141 6.59 6.69 21.65
N GLY A 142 6.49 5.97 22.77
CA GLY A 142 5.70 4.74 22.88
C GLY A 142 4.21 4.99 22.67
N GLU A 143 3.66 6.07 23.20
CA GLU A 143 2.27 6.48 22.98
C GLU A 143 2.06 6.86 21.50
N GLY A 144 2.99 7.56 20.87
CA GLY A 144 2.97 7.82 19.43
C GLY A 144 2.91 6.53 18.61
N GLY A 145 3.73 5.54 18.96
CA GLY A 145 3.71 4.22 18.32
C GLY A 145 2.37 3.48 18.51
N ARG A 146 1.80 3.53 19.71
CA ARG A 146 0.48 2.94 20.00
C ARG A 146 -0.62 3.57 19.15
N GLN A 147 -0.64 4.91 19.05
CA GLN A 147 -1.60 5.64 18.22
C GLN A 147 -1.50 5.26 16.74
N ILE A 148 -0.28 5.14 16.21
CA ILE A 148 -0.09 4.69 14.82
C ILE A 148 -0.62 3.28 14.60
N ALA A 149 -0.35 2.34 15.51
CA ALA A 149 -0.87 0.99 15.40
C ALA A 149 -2.42 0.97 15.40
N GLU A 150 -3.06 1.79 16.24
CA GLU A 150 -4.52 1.94 16.23
C GLU A 150 -5.04 2.54 14.92
N GLU A 151 -4.35 3.55 14.36
CA GLU A 151 -4.77 4.13 13.07
C GLU A 151 -4.60 3.13 11.93
N SER A 152 -3.55 2.30 11.93
CA SER A 152 -3.39 1.21 10.95
C SER A 152 -4.56 0.22 11.03
N LEU A 153 -4.98 -0.18 12.24
CA LEU A 153 -6.15 -1.04 12.41
C LEU A 153 -7.45 -0.37 11.93
N ARG A 154 -7.68 0.90 12.29
CA ARG A 154 -8.84 1.67 11.80
C ARG A 154 -8.82 1.80 10.28
N TRP A 155 -7.63 1.87 9.69
CA TRP A 155 -7.48 1.91 8.24
C TRP A 155 -8.00 0.62 7.56
N LEU A 156 -7.77 -0.54 8.14
CA LEU A 156 -8.31 -1.80 7.63
C LEU A 156 -9.86 -1.81 7.61
N ASP A 157 -10.49 -1.22 8.63
CA ASP A 157 -11.96 -1.07 8.66
C ASP A 157 -12.45 -0.07 7.60
N ARG A 158 -11.71 1.03 7.39
CA ARG A 158 -12.00 1.98 6.31
C ARG A 158 -11.88 1.33 4.93
N LEU A 159 -10.82 0.53 4.72
CA LEU A 159 -10.63 -0.20 3.47
C LEU A 159 -11.81 -1.11 3.15
N LYS A 160 -12.30 -1.90 4.12
CA LYS A 160 -13.49 -2.74 3.98
C LYS A 160 -14.74 -1.92 3.63
N SER A 161 -14.88 -0.75 4.25
CA SER A 161 -16.02 0.14 3.99
C SER A 161 -15.94 0.81 2.61
N SER A 162 -14.72 1.14 2.15
CA SER A 162 -14.47 1.83 0.88
C SER A 162 -14.51 0.90 -0.34
N VAL A 163 -14.18 -0.37 -0.12
CA VAL A 163 -14.16 -1.43 -1.15
C VAL A 163 -15.00 -2.61 -0.66
N PRO A 164 -16.33 -2.54 -0.79
CA PRO A 164 -17.22 -3.59 -0.29
C PRO A 164 -16.88 -4.96 -0.87
N GLY A 165 -16.79 -5.96 0.00
CA GLY A 165 -16.47 -7.33 -0.39
C GLY A 165 -14.99 -7.64 -0.54
N ILE A 166 -14.09 -6.67 -0.34
CA ILE A 166 -12.64 -6.92 -0.42
C ILE A 166 -12.18 -7.95 0.63
N VAL A 167 -11.38 -8.90 0.20
CA VAL A 167 -10.66 -9.81 1.08
C VAL A 167 -9.30 -9.22 1.40
N ILE A 168 -8.92 -9.17 2.66
CA ILE A 168 -7.64 -8.63 3.13
C ILE A 168 -6.78 -9.79 3.65
N GLU A 169 -5.60 -9.94 3.04
CA GLU A 169 -4.49 -10.74 3.56
C GLU A 169 -3.51 -9.77 4.26
N ASN A 170 -3.14 -10.11 5.51
CA ASN A 170 -2.16 -9.34 6.29
C ASN A 170 -1.29 -10.30 7.09
#